data_0a85b799f2462d210a184479689a70f4
#
_entry.id   0a85b799f2462d210a184479689a70f4
#
_cell.length_a   1.000
_cell.length_b   1.000
_cell.length_c   1.000
_cell.angle_alpha   90.00
_cell.angle_beta   90.00
_cell.angle_gamma   90.00
#
_symmetry.space_group_name_H-M   'P 1'
#
loop_
_entity.id
_entity.type
_entity.pdbx_description
1 polymer ?
#
loop_
_entity_poly.entity_id
_entity_poly.type
_entity_poly.pdbx_seq_one_letter_code
_entity_poly.pdbx_strand_id
1 'polypeptide(L)'
;MNKKTIITVLLALVTMVGQAQEPFFRTDSAFIIGKVNGIAPQAMPKQIIVAWNNAMTNNMRDKTVDVSADGDFTCRMQLHHPVLSNLVISENNKVPFYLMPGETLHMELKQDADGHWTCNYGDGSAAKKVERLLKANLDYTNEYRMMIADNSDLKRHTALCDSLIRATLGNIEAMADARQFTPYERQLAQTMATSAICQGFLFRHGELFRADLNRTFTDSLYRAELCAPEYYAPLKYLPLNDPVLFVPYRYSPLATVLATTPVCALATFMLYYAVEIQQLRQAMNRMTGDEDNLLTQMAMMQILPKGLTRAAEAYVHRQQALADTTLTAEDRAAWEASPYVPLDTVRHRALDGFTQPELRKEAERLFTATFDESIAYPIPEGDGKALLERIIQPYRGKFVLIDFWAMWCGPCKQAIEESRDLRRQLQDNPDLRLIFIAQEDAPETSEAYKQYVRENLLGADCYPVSRKELGQMMELLRFGGVPHYVTISPDGQIMRNSLNYFSNNYDLFLQRLDEMKVRLSGSNETKNY
;
A
#
# COMPACT_ATOMS: atom_id res chain seq x y z
N MET A 1 37.88 33.94 -34.39
CA MET A 1 37.45 33.63 -33.00
C MET A 1 38.67 33.38 -32.15
N ASN A 2 38.86 34.11 -31.07
CA ASN A 2 40.07 34.10 -30.26
C ASN A 2 40.07 32.82 -29.37
N LYS A 3 41.22 32.16 -29.17
CA LYS A 3 41.33 30.92 -28.34
C LYS A 3 40.67 31.06 -26.95
N LYS A 4 40.67 32.24 -26.36
CA LYS A 4 39.95 32.54 -25.10
C LYS A 4 38.43 32.41 -25.22
N THR A 5 37.85 32.81 -26.33
CA THR A 5 36.39 32.70 -26.58
C THR A 5 35.97 31.25 -26.77
N ILE A 6 36.81 30.41 -27.40
CA ILE A 6 36.54 28.97 -27.57
C ILE A 6 36.61 28.23 -26.23
N ILE A 7 37.58 28.58 -25.37
CA ILE A 7 37.69 27.98 -24.03
C ILE A 7 36.52 28.39 -23.13
N THR A 8 36.04 29.62 -23.19
CA THR A 8 34.88 30.08 -22.42
C THR A 8 33.58 29.43 -22.90
N VAL A 9 33.41 29.22 -24.21
CA VAL A 9 32.25 28.50 -24.76
C VAL A 9 32.32 27.01 -24.45
N LEU A 10 33.50 26.40 -24.47
CA LEU A 10 33.67 25.00 -24.03
C LEU A 10 33.49 24.83 -22.52
N LEU A 11 33.91 25.75 -21.66
CA LEU A 11 33.61 25.73 -20.23
C LEU A 11 32.12 25.98 -19.97
N ALA A 12 31.44 26.85 -20.72
CA ALA A 12 29.99 27.04 -20.61
C ALA A 12 29.18 25.82 -21.10
N LEU A 13 29.70 25.10 -22.11
CA LEU A 13 29.10 23.84 -22.56
C LEU A 13 29.36 22.67 -21.60
N VAL A 14 30.45 22.66 -20.83
CA VAL A 14 30.75 21.65 -19.81
C VAL A 14 29.95 21.91 -18.51
N THR A 15 29.56 23.18 -18.24
CA THR A 15 28.66 23.49 -17.11
C THR A 15 27.17 23.31 -17.45
N MET A 16 26.84 23.05 -18.73
CA MET A 16 25.52 22.60 -19.19
C MET A 16 25.42 21.08 -19.38
N VAL A 17 26.32 20.29 -18.82
CA VAL A 17 25.97 18.90 -18.46
C VAL A 17 24.98 19.04 -17.32
N GLY A 18 23.71 19.12 -17.70
CA GLY A 18 22.60 19.22 -16.77
C GLY A 18 22.77 18.16 -15.70
N GLN A 19 22.65 18.54 -14.45
CA GLN A 19 22.35 17.58 -13.41
C GLN A 19 21.17 16.80 -13.94
N ALA A 20 21.39 15.53 -14.30
CA ALA A 20 20.30 14.66 -14.71
C ALA A 20 19.27 14.74 -13.58
N GLN A 21 18.11 15.28 -13.90
CA GLN A 21 17.04 15.42 -12.91
C GLN A 21 16.79 14.00 -12.37
N GLU A 22 17.00 13.82 -11.08
CA GLU A 22 16.86 12.51 -10.45
C GLU A 22 15.47 11.95 -10.76
N PRO A 23 15.36 10.66 -11.13
CA PRO A 23 14.07 10.08 -11.48
C PRO A 23 13.10 10.22 -10.30
N PHE A 24 11.86 10.61 -10.61
CA PHE A 24 10.83 10.80 -9.59
C PHE A 24 10.59 9.52 -8.80
N PHE A 25 10.47 8.38 -9.48
CA PHE A 25 10.36 7.06 -8.85
C PHE A 25 11.78 6.50 -8.64
N ARG A 26 12.26 6.64 -7.41
CA ARG A 26 13.57 6.12 -6.97
C ARG A 26 13.44 5.55 -5.58
N THR A 27 13.88 4.32 -5.40
CA THR A 27 13.90 3.68 -4.08
C THR A 27 15.20 4.01 -3.36
N ASP A 28 15.09 4.71 -2.22
CA ASP A 28 16.24 5.02 -1.38
C ASP A 28 15.83 5.19 0.09
N SER A 29 16.80 5.07 1.01
CA SER A 29 16.61 5.39 2.42
C SER A 29 16.54 6.88 2.63
N ALA A 30 15.55 7.35 3.38
CA ALA A 30 15.42 8.73 3.80
C ALA A 30 15.33 8.83 5.31
N PHE A 31 15.74 9.96 5.87
CA PHE A 31 15.79 10.16 7.31
C PHE A 31 15.08 11.46 7.72
N ILE A 32 14.38 11.40 8.85
CA ILE A 32 13.99 12.59 9.59
C ILE A 32 14.80 12.59 10.88
N ILE A 33 15.54 13.66 11.12
CA ILE A 33 16.24 13.95 12.38
C ILE A 33 15.56 15.18 12.96
N GLY A 34 14.88 14.99 14.08
CA GLY A 34 14.06 16.04 14.65
C GLY A 34 14.35 16.32 16.12
N LYS A 35 13.98 17.52 16.55
CA LYS A 35 14.07 17.96 17.93
C LYS A 35 12.78 18.68 18.34
N VAL A 36 12.24 18.29 19.47
CA VAL A 36 11.13 18.97 20.14
C VAL A 36 11.72 19.96 21.15
N ASN A 37 11.42 21.24 20.99
CA ASN A 37 11.96 22.32 21.80
C ASN A 37 10.87 23.13 22.52
N GLY A 38 11.21 23.75 23.68
CA GLY A 38 10.35 24.72 24.33
C GLY A 38 9.14 24.14 25.05
N ILE A 39 9.16 22.85 25.38
CA ILE A 39 8.09 22.14 26.11
C ILE A 39 8.60 21.71 27.48
N ALA A 40 7.75 21.82 28.50
CA ALA A 40 8.06 21.30 29.81
C ALA A 40 8.30 19.79 29.78
N PRO A 41 9.26 19.22 30.54
CA PRO A 41 9.57 17.78 30.50
C PRO A 41 8.36 16.87 30.69
N GLN A 42 7.36 17.30 31.48
CA GLN A 42 6.15 16.52 31.75
C GLN A 42 5.18 16.48 30.53
N ALA A 43 5.26 17.48 29.65
CA ALA A 43 4.44 17.59 28.43
C ALA A 43 5.16 17.07 27.18
N MET A 44 6.43 16.62 27.31
CA MET A 44 7.20 16.08 26.21
C MET A 44 6.50 14.84 25.66
N PRO A 45 6.19 14.78 24.34
CA PRO A 45 5.64 13.57 23.74
C PRO A 45 6.67 12.44 23.90
N LYS A 46 6.24 11.28 24.36
CA LYS A 46 7.14 10.12 24.47
C LYS A 46 7.39 9.47 23.11
N GLN A 47 6.42 9.61 22.21
CA GLN A 47 6.44 9.01 20.88
C GLN A 47 5.80 9.95 19.86
N ILE A 48 6.25 9.84 18.62
CA ILE A 48 5.68 10.51 17.45
C ILE A 48 5.42 9.42 16.40
N ILE A 49 4.32 9.53 15.66
CA ILE A 49 4.04 8.64 14.53
C ILE A 49 4.39 9.37 13.24
N VAL A 50 5.21 8.75 12.41
CA VAL A 50 5.53 9.19 11.05
C VAL A 50 4.73 8.33 10.09
N ALA A 51 3.87 8.94 9.29
CA ALA A 51 3.07 8.24 8.29
C ALA A 51 3.53 8.58 6.88
N TRP A 52 3.53 7.59 5.98
CA TRP A 52 3.79 7.81 4.54
C TRP A 52 3.14 6.71 3.70
N ASN A 53 3.18 6.84 2.38
CA ASN A 53 2.67 5.84 1.46
C ASN A 53 3.65 5.54 0.34
N ASN A 54 3.62 4.30 -0.13
CA ASN A 54 4.19 3.91 -1.41
C ASN A 54 3.05 3.90 -2.45
N ALA A 55 3.04 4.88 -3.34
CA ALA A 55 1.99 5.01 -4.35
C ALA A 55 1.92 3.81 -5.31
N MET A 56 3.05 3.15 -5.60
CA MET A 56 3.09 1.99 -6.50
C MET A 56 2.32 0.78 -5.95
N THR A 57 2.34 0.60 -4.64
CA THR A 57 1.69 -0.56 -3.98
C THR A 57 0.44 -0.19 -3.19
N ASN A 58 0.15 1.10 -3.08
CA ASN A 58 -0.85 1.68 -2.17
C ASN A 58 -0.67 1.20 -0.71
N ASN A 59 0.57 0.97 -0.31
CA ASN A 59 0.90 0.48 1.02
C ASN A 59 1.11 1.68 1.95
N MET A 60 0.11 1.98 2.76
CA MET A 60 0.24 2.96 3.84
C MET A 60 1.17 2.41 4.91
N ARG A 61 2.11 3.24 5.35
CA ARG A 61 3.07 2.93 6.41
C ARG A 61 2.93 3.95 7.51
N ASP A 62 3.05 3.49 8.74
CA ASP A 62 3.28 4.32 9.89
C ASP A 62 4.39 3.72 10.74
N LYS A 63 5.21 4.59 11.31
CA LYS A 63 6.31 4.20 12.20
C LYS A 63 6.23 5.03 13.47
N THR A 64 6.13 4.32 14.59
CA THR A 64 6.22 4.95 15.92
C THR A 64 7.69 5.17 16.26
N VAL A 65 8.03 6.40 16.58
CA VAL A 65 9.40 6.85 16.87
C VAL A 65 9.43 7.39 18.30
N ASP A 66 10.37 6.87 19.10
CA ASP A 66 10.56 7.35 20.46
C ASP A 66 11.20 8.74 20.44
N VAL A 67 10.77 9.60 21.36
CA VAL A 67 11.35 10.92 21.63
C VAL A 67 12.14 10.83 22.92
N SER A 68 13.41 11.23 22.88
CA SER A 68 14.27 11.24 24.07
C SER A 68 13.81 12.27 25.11
N ALA A 69 14.33 12.18 26.32
CA ALA A 69 14.07 13.19 27.37
C ALA A 69 14.51 14.60 26.96
N ASP A 70 15.51 14.70 26.09
CA ASP A 70 16.00 15.97 25.53
C ASP A 70 15.22 16.43 24.28
N GLY A 71 14.19 15.67 23.88
CA GLY A 71 13.33 15.98 22.74
C GLY A 71 13.85 15.49 21.39
N ASP A 72 14.96 14.76 21.32
CA ASP A 72 15.53 14.28 20.06
C ASP A 72 14.80 13.03 19.56
N PHE A 73 14.59 12.95 18.26
CA PHE A 73 14.03 11.76 17.59
C PHE A 73 14.63 11.55 16.20
N THR A 74 14.67 10.30 15.77
CA THR A 74 15.15 9.93 14.44
C THR A 74 14.24 8.88 13.82
N CYS A 75 13.82 9.09 12.57
CA CYS A 75 13.05 8.14 11.79
C CYS A 75 13.80 7.82 10.49
N ARG A 76 14.07 6.54 10.26
CA ARG A 76 14.50 6.02 8.96
C ARG A 76 13.30 5.48 8.22
N MET A 77 13.18 5.81 6.95
CA MET A 77 12.13 5.35 6.04
C MET A 77 12.75 4.87 4.73
N GLN A 78 12.11 3.91 4.07
CA GLN A 78 12.39 3.61 2.67
C GLN A 78 11.32 4.31 1.82
N LEU A 79 11.74 5.24 0.99
CA LEU A 79 10.87 5.96 0.07
C LEU A 79 11.06 5.45 -1.36
N HIS A 80 10.00 5.50 -2.14
CA HIS A 80 10.00 5.12 -3.57
C HIS A 80 9.73 6.31 -4.49
N HIS A 81 9.34 7.42 -3.91
CA HIS A 81 9.07 8.71 -4.56
C HIS A 81 9.06 9.81 -3.50
N PRO A 82 9.08 11.10 -3.87
CA PRO A 82 8.87 12.21 -2.92
C PRO A 82 7.52 12.07 -2.21
N VAL A 83 7.48 12.39 -0.92
CA VAL A 83 6.25 12.33 -0.12
C VAL A 83 5.99 13.64 0.60
N LEU A 84 4.74 14.09 0.55
CA LEU A 84 4.19 15.13 1.42
C LEU A 84 3.26 14.44 2.43
N SER A 85 3.62 14.47 3.70
CA SER A 85 2.91 13.74 4.75
C SER A 85 2.97 14.46 6.10
N ASN A 86 2.61 13.76 7.19
CA ASN A 86 2.53 14.35 8.52
C ASN A 86 3.27 13.52 9.57
N LEU A 87 3.94 14.22 10.50
CA LEU A 87 4.24 13.74 11.82
C LEU A 87 2.98 13.88 12.67
N VAL A 88 2.53 12.81 13.30
CA VAL A 88 1.37 12.82 14.19
C VAL A 88 1.91 12.78 15.62
N ILE A 89 1.74 13.88 16.35
CA ILE A 89 2.15 14.02 17.74
C ILE A 89 1.03 13.56 18.66
N SER A 90 -0.21 13.90 18.31
CA SER A 90 -1.43 13.42 18.95
C SER A 90 -2.57 13.40 17.94
N GLU A 91 -3.74 12.91 18.31
CA GLU A 91 -4.90 12.83 17.42
C GLU A 91 -5.21 14.15 16.69
N ASN A 92 -5.09 15.27 17.38
CA ASN A 92 -5.39 16.60 16.85
C ASN A 92 -4.14 17.41 16.43
N ASN A 93 -2.95 16.90 16.69
CA ASN A 93 -1.70 17.62 16.47
C ASN A 93 -0.85 16.91 15.41
N LYS A 94 -0.78 17.51 14.23
CA LYS A 94 0.00 17.01 13.10
C LYS A 94 0.91 18.12 12.58
N VAL A 95 2.12 17.74 12.21
CA VAL A 95 3.09 18.65 11.59
C VAL A 95 3.43 18.09 10.20
N PRO A 96 3.14 18.83 9.13
CA PRO A 96 3.43 18.37 7.77
C PRO A 96 4.92 18.33 7.51
N PHE A 97 5.35 17.43 6.62
CA PHE A 97 6.70 17.40 6.09
C PHE A 97 6.70 17.02 4.61
N TYR A 98 7.78 17.41 3.91
CA TYR A 98 8.06 17.00 2.56
C TYR A 98 9.46 16.37 2.54
N LEU A 99 9.58 15.17 1.98
CA LEU A 99 10.82 14.39 2.02
C LEU A 99 11.04 13.64 0.71
N MET A 100 12.26 13.67 0.22
CA MET A 100 12.67 12.97 -1.00
C MET A 100 13.44 11.69 -0.67
N PRO A 101 13.41 10.67 -1.55
CA PRO A 101 14.30 9.53 -1.44
C PRO A 101 15.77 9.97 -1.37
N GLY A 102 16.56 9.37 -0.46
CA GLY A 102 17.98 9.70 -0.24
C GLY A 102 18.25 10.94 0.61
N GLU A 103 17.21 11.65 1.05
CA GLU A 103 17.35 12.91 1.81
C GLU A 103 17.39 12.65 3.32
N THR A 104 18.12 13.51 4.05
CA THR A 104 18.02 13.67 5.49
C THR A 104 17.38 15.02 5.80
N LEU A 105 16.16 15.01 6.32
CA LEU A 105 15.41 16.19 6.73
C LEU A 105 15.64 16.48 8.21
N HIS A 106 16.18 17.68 8.51
CA HIS A 106 16.27 18.20 9.86
C HIS A 106 15.02 19.01 10.19
N MET A 107 14.39 18.73 11.35
CA MET A 107 13.16 19.38 11.80
C MET A 107 13.27 19.84 13.24
N GLU A 108 12.92 21.10 13.51
CA GLU A 108 12.75 21.62 14.88
C GLU A 108 11.27 21.88 15.13
N LEU A 109 10.70 21.15 16.06
CA LEU A 109 9.31 21.26 16.47
C LEU A 109 9.21 22.15 17.70
N LYS A 110 8.24 23.09 17.70
CA LYS A 110 7.93 23.97 18.85
C LYS A 110 6.43 24.04 19.01
N GLN A 111 5.99 24.13 20.27
CA GLN A 111 4.60 24.42 20.61
C GLN A 111 4.50 25.89 21.01
N ASP A 112 3.54 26.61 20.45
CA ASP A 112 3.27 27.99 20.85
C ASP A 112 2.45 28.06 22.17
N ALA A 113 2.17 29.26 22.64
CA ALA A 113 1.41 29.49 23.89
C ALA A 113 -0.04 28.98 23.81
N ASP A 114 -0.60 28.87 22.61
CA ASP A 114 -1.95 28.40 22.33
C ASP A 114 -2.01 26.89 22.13
N GLY A 115 -0.87 26.20 22.20
CA GLY A 115 -0.75 24.75 22.05
C GLY A 115 -0.60 24.27 20.61
N HIS A 116 -0.47 25.16 19.63
CA HIS A 116 -0.26 24.79 18.24
C HIS A 116 1.20 24.43 17.97
N TRP A 117 1.39 23.40 17.14
CA TRP A 117 2.71 22.96 16.75
C TRP A 117 3.19 23.67 15.50
N THR A 118 4.42 24.16 15.56
CA THR A 118 5.15 24.77 14.43
C THR A 118 6.43 24.02 14.17
N CYS A 119 6.93 24.12 12.94
CA CYS A 119 8.15 23.44 12.51
C CYS A 119 9.06 24.40 11.77
N ASN A 120 10.35 24.35 12.09
CA ASN A 120 11.42 24.90 11.28
C ASN A 120 12.12 23.75 10.53
N TYR A 121 12.21 23.88 9.22
CA TYR A 121 12.84 22.89 8.36
C TYR A 121 14.28 23.34 8.05
N GLY A 122 15.22 22.38 8.10
CA GLY A 122 16.64 22.66 7.85
C GLY A 122 16.88 23.27 6.47
N ASP A 123 17.81 24.24 6.43
CA ASP A 123 18.19 24.94 5.21
C ASP A 123 18.72 23.96 4.15
N GLY A 124 18.34 24.21 2.89
CA GLY A 124 18.73 23.36 1.76
C GLY A 124 17.86 22.12 1.56
N SER A 125 17.00 21.76 2.52
CA SER A 125 16.09 20.61 2.40
C SER A 125 15.00 20.84 1.33
N ALA A 126 14.45 19.73 0.81
CA ALA A 126 13.29 19.79 -0.09
C ALA A 126 12.07 20.38 0.62
N ALA A 127 11.89 20.09 1.93
CA ALA A 127 10.83 20.70 2.75
C ALA A 127 10.95 22.23 2.81
N LYS A 128 12.16 22.76 2.89
CA LYS A 128 12.38 24.24 2.89
C LYS A 128 11.94 24.89 1.59
N LYS A 129 12.06 24.19 0.45
CA LYS A 129 11.61 24.70 -0.87
C LYS A 129 10.09 24.79 -0.99
N VAL A 130 9.34 24.06 -0.17
CA VAL A 130 7.87 24.07 -0.12
C VAL A 130 7.33 24.53 1.25
N GLU A 131 8.12 25.27 2.00
CA GLU A 131 7.82 25.65 3.39
C GLU A 131 6.53 26.47 3.53
N ARG A 132 6.21 27.33 2.55
CA ARG A 132 4.99 28.14 2.58
C ARG A 132 3.74 27.27 2.50
N LEU A 133 3.77 26.23 1.65
CA LEU A 133 2.71 25.23 1.56
C LEU A 133 2.59 24.44 2.87
N LEU A 134 3.73 23.97 3.43
CA LEU A 134 3.71 23.22 4.69
C LEU A 134 3.13 24.06 5.83
N LYS A 135 3.49 25.35 5.92
CA LYS A 135 2.93 26.29 6.90
C LYS A 135 1.45 26.64 6.66
N ALA A 136 0.94 26.44 5.44
CA ALA A 136 -0.48 26.58 5.17
C ALA A 136 -1.30 25.45 5.79
N ASN A 137 -0.67 24.30 6.05
CA ASN A 137 -1.24 23.11 6.71
C ASN A 137 -2.59 22.68 6.12
N LEU A 138 -2.62 22.54 4.79
CA LEU A 138 -3.84 22.18 4.06
C LEU A 138 -4.20 20.72 4.29
N ASP A 139 -5.41 20.46 4.77
CA ASP A 139 -5.96 19.11 4.92
C ASP A 139 -7.39 19.07 4.37
N TYR A 140 -7.58 18.43 3.23
CA TYR A 140 -8.86 18.28 2.56
C TYR A 140 -9.52 16.91 2.80
N THR A 141 -8.98 16.06 3.69
CA THR A 141 -9.33 14.64 3.77
C THR A 141 -10.76 14.33 4.21
N ASN A 142 -11.35 15.14 5.04
CA ASN A 142 -12.68 14.87 5.61
C ASN A 142 -13.79 15.77 5.07
N GLU A 143 -13.43 16.92 4.50
CA GLU A 143 -14.36 17.96 4.12
C GLU A 143 -15.39 17.48 3.08
N TYR A 144 -14.95 16.68 2.11
CA TYR A 144 -15.79 16.27 0.97
C TYR A 144 -16.50 14.92 1.16
N ARG A 145 -16.07 14.08 2.09
CA ARG A 145 -16.73 12.81 2.41
C ARG A 145 -18.13 12.96 3.00
N MET A 146 -18.36 14.05 3.71
CA MET A 146 -19.63 14.34 4.38
C MET A 146 -20.64 15.06 3.49
N MET A 147 -20.23 15.54 2.30
CA MET A 147 -21.08 16.34 1.41
C MET A 147 -22.03 15.52 0.54
N ILE A 148 -22.11 14.20 0.72
CA ILE A 148 -23.03 13.37 -0.06
C ILE A 148 -24.43 13.54 0.50
N ALA A 149 -25.13 14.50 -0.08
CA ALA A 149 -26.56 14.48 -0.04
C ALA A 149 -27.06 13.23 -0.77
N ASP A 150 -28.14 12.67 -0.26
CA ASP A 150 -28.97 11.63 -0.83
C ASP A 150 -29.40 11.99 -2.27
N ASN A 151 -28.50 11.82 -3.23
CA ASN A 151 -28.72 12.30 -4.59
C ASN A 151 -28.43 11.18 -5.61
N SER A 152 -29.52 10.56 -6.05
CA SER A 152 -29.51 9.57 -7.13
C SER A 152 -29.28 10.17 -8.53
N ASP A 153 -29.28 11.51 -8.64
CA ASP A 153 -29.03 12.22 -9.90
C ASP A 153 -27.52 12.39 -10.14
N LEU A 154 -26.93 11.46 -10.88
CA LEU A 154 -25.50 11.44 -11.18
C LEU A 154 -25.03 12.61 -12.05
N LYS A 155 -25.88 13.13 -12.93
CA LYS A 155 -25.56 14.30 -13.77
C LYS A 155 -25.42 15.54 -12.90
N ARG A 156 -26.36 15.74 -11.97
CA ARG A 156 -26.29 16.83 -11.00
C ARG A 156 -25.09 16.68 -10.08
N HIS A 157 -24.76 15.45 -9.67
CA HIS A 157 -23.58 15.16 -8.85
C HIS A 157 -22.29 15.54 -9.59
N THR A 158 -22.14 15.16 -10.86
CA THR A 158 -20.98 15.51 -11.69
C THR A 158 -20.85 17.02 -11.88
N ALA A 159 -21.96 17.72 -12.14
CA ALA A 159 -21.98 19.18 -12.28
C ALA A 159 -21.59 19.88 -10.97
N LEU A 160 -22.06 19.36 -9.83
CA LEU A 160 -21.68 19.86 -8.51
C LEU A 160 -20.19 19.63 -8.22
N CYS A 161 -19.65 18.45 -8.57
CA CYS A 161 -18.24 18.14 -8.45
C CYS A 161 -17.38 19.13 -9.25
N ASP A 162 -17.73 19.37 -10.51
CA ASP A 162 -17.02 20.33 -11.39
C ASP A 162 -17.07 21.75 -10.81
N SER A 163 -18.20 22.19 -10.30
CA SER A 163 -18.36 23.49 -9.66
C SER A 163 -17.53 23.62 -8.38
N LEU A 164 -17.52 22.57 -7.55
CA LEU A 164 -16.75 22.50 -6.31
C LEU A 164 -15.26 22.59 -6.59
N ILE A 165 -14.75 21.83 -7.57
CA ILE A 165 -13.35 21.89 -7.98
C ILE A 165 -12.98 23.30 -8.41
N ARG A 166 -13.75 23.93 -9.30
CA ARG A 166 -13.45 25.29 -9.76
C ARG A 166 -13.44 26.32 -8.63
N ALA A 167 -14.41 26.26 -7.73
CA ALA A 167 -14.44 27.16 -6.58
C ALA A 167 -13.23 26.96 -5.67
N THR A 168 -12.86 25.70 -5.39
CA THR A 168 -11.70 25.38 -4.55
C THR A 168 -10.40 25.80 -5.20
N LEU A 169 -10.24 25.60 -6.51
CA LEU A 169 -9.07 26.06 -7.25
C LEU A 169 -8.95 27.59 -7.21
N GLY A 170 -10.06 28.33 -7.35
CA GLY A 170 -10.07 29.79 -7.19
C GLY A 170 -9.61 30.25 -5.80
N ASN A 171 -10.05 29.57 -4.75
CA ASN A 171 -9.62 29.86 -3.38
C ASN A 171 -8.12 29.56 -3.18
N ILE A 172 -7.62 28.47 -3.78
CA ILE A 172 -6.19 28.14 -3.73
C ILE A 172 -5.35 29.18 -4.44
N GLU A 173 -5.79 29.68 -5.61
CA GLU A 173 -5.08 30.75 -6.32
C GLU A 173 -4.98 32.02 -5.47
N ALA A 174 -6.09 32.47 -4.89
CA ALA A 174 -6.09 33.64 -4.00
C ALA A 174 -5.15 33.45 -2.78
N MET A 175 -5.18 32.29 -2.17
CA MET A 175 -4.29 31.95 -1.05
C MET A 175 -2.82 31.89 -1.50
N ALA A 176 -2.56 31.27 -2.66
CA ALA A 176 -1.22 31.13 -3.20
C ALA A 176 -0.59 32.49 -3.52
N ASP A 177 -1.38 33.43 -4.05
CA ASP A 177 -0.93 34.82 -4.27
C ASP A 177 -0.65 35.53 -2.95
N ALA A 178 -1.57 35.43 -1.98
CA ALA A 178 -1.40 36.05 -0.66
C ALA A 178 -0.18 35.52 0.12
N ARG A 179 0.12 34.23 -0.02
CA ARG A 179 1.25 33.56 0.64
C ARG A 179 2.50 33.49 -0.23
N GLN A 180 2.46 34.01 -1.45
CA GLN A 180 3.56 33.99 -2.42
C GLN A 180 4.08 32.57 -2.69
N PHE A 181 3.19 31.64 -2.94
CA PHE A 181 3.56 30.27 -3.30
C PHE A 181 4.42 30.24 -4.57
N THR A 182 5.45 29.41 -4.55
CA THR A 182 6.17 29.06 -5.78
C THR A 182 5.26 28.32 -6.76
N PRO A 183 5.59 28.23 -8.04
CA PRO A 183 4.81 27.46 -9.01
C PRO A 183 4.59 26.00 -8.55
N TYR A 184 5.59 25.37 -7.95
CA TYR A 184 5.50 23.99 -7.46
C TYR A 184 4.61 23.86 -6.21
N GLU A 185 4.69 24.78 -5.25
CA GLU A 185 3.79 24.81 -4.09
C GLU A 185 2.33 24.99 -4.52
N ARG A 186 2.09 25.84 -5.53
CA ARG A 186 0.77 26.05 -6.12
C ARG A 186 0.24 24.77 -6.78
N GLN A 187 1.06 24.11 -7.59
CA GLN A 187 0.72 22.84 -8.22
C GLN A 187 0.39 21.75 -7.17
N LEU A 188 1.20 21.62 -6.13
CA LEU A 188 0.92 20.67 -5.03
C LEU A 188 -0.41 20.98 -4.33
N ALA A 189 -0.69 22.25 -3.99
CA ALA A 189 -1.94 22.65 -3.35
C ALA A 189 -3.15 22.32 -4.22
N GLN A 190 -3.10 22.64 -5.51
CA GLN A 190 -4.15 22.31 -6.48
C GLN A 190 -4.36 20.80 -6.61
N THR A 191 -3.27 20.03 -6.70
CA THR A 191 -3.29 18.56 -6.78
C THR A 191 -3.91 17.94 -5.53
N MET A 192 -3.55 18.43 -4.34
CA MET A 192 -4.13 17.98 -3.08
C MET A 192 -5.65 18.16 -3.04
N ALA A 193 -6.11 19.37 -3.37
CA ALA A 193 -7.54 19.68 -3.33
C ALA A 193 -8.34 18.91 -4.38
N THR A 194 -7.87 18.88 -5.62
CA THR A 194 -8.54 18.17 -6.70
C THR A 194 -8.60 16.67 -6.45
N SER A 195 -7.50 16.07 -5.98
CA SER A 195 -7.46 14.66 -5.61
C SER A 195 -8.42 14.34 -4.45
N ALA A 196 -8.49 15.21 -3.45
CA ALA A 196 -9.43 15.04 -2.32
C ALA A 196 -10.89 15.07 -2.78
N ILE A 197 -11.25 16.01 -3.65
CA ILE A 197 -12.61 16.12 -4.19
C ILE A 197 -12.93 14.89 -5.06
N CYS A 198 -12.03 14.49 -5.96
CA CYS A 198 -12.25 13.31 -6.79
C CYS A 198 -12.40 12.05 -5.93
N GLN A 199 -11.50 11.83 -4.99
CA GLN A 199 -11.53 10.65 -4.12
C GLN A 199 -12.73 10.65 -3.17
N GLY A 200 -13.00 11.76 -2.49
CA GLY A 200 -14.01 11.84 -1.45
C GLY A 200 -15.42 12.10 -1.96
N PHE A 201 -15.57 12.72 -3.14
CA PHE A 201 -16.86 13.13 -3.69
C PHE A 201 -17.18 12.43 -5.01
N LEU A 202 -16.38 12.58 -6.06
CA LEU A 202 -16.69 12.00 -7.37
C LEU A 202 -16.84 10.47 -7.34
N PHE A 203 -15.89 9.75 -6.73
CA PHE A 203 -15.93 8.29 -6.69
C PHE A 203 -16.88 7.69 -5.65
N ARG A 204 -17.47 8.51 -4.79
CA ARG A 204 -18.29 8.02 -3.66
C ARG A 204 -19.51 7.23 -4.11
N HIS A 205 -20.17 7.63 -5.18
CA HIS A 205 -21.31 6.87 -5.72
C HIS A 205 -20.91 5.46 -6.17
N GLY A 206 -19.74 5.29 -6.77
CA GLY A 206 -19.21 3.97 -7.11
C GLY A 206 -18.89 3.10 -5.89
N GLU A 207 -18.43 3.69 -4.79
CA GLU A 207 -18.23 2.99 -3.51
C GLU A 207 -19.56 2.56 -2.89
N LEU A 208 -20.56 3.44 -2.85
CA LEU A 208 -21.91 3.13 -2.35
C LEU A 208 -22.60 2.06 -3.20
N PHE A 209 -22.44 2.13 -4.51
CA PHE A 209 -22.98 1.13 -5.43
C PHE A 209 -22.41 -0.26 -5.17
N ARG A 210 -21.11 -0.37 -4.90
CA ARG A 210 -20.46 -1.64 -4.55
C ARG A 210 -20.90 -2.18 -3.18
N ALA A 211 -21.17 -1.29 -2.23
CA ALA A 211 -21.61 -1.68 -0.89
C ALA A 211 -23.06 -2.22 -0.89
N ASP A 212 -23.88 -1.81 -1.86
CA ASP A 212 -25.26 -2.27 -2.03
C ASP A 212 -25.36 -3.28 -3.18
N LEU A 213 -25.09 -4.55 -2.89
CA LEU A 213 -25.14 -5.64 -3.86
C LEU A 213 -26.53 -5.79 -4.49
N ASN A 214 -27.62 -5.56 -3.76
CA ASN A 214 -28.98 -5.65 -4.30
C ASN A 214 -29.20 -4.59 -5.37
N ARG A 215 -28.79 -3.36 -5.13
CA ARG A 215 -28.88 -2.26 -6.10
C ARG A 215 -27.98 -2.50 -7.32
N THR A 216 -26.84 -3.13 -7.13
CA THR A 216 -25.88 -3.47 -8.21
C THR A 216 -26.51 -4.38 -9.27
N PHE A 217 -27.41 -5.29 -8.87
CA PHE A 217 -28.04 -6.24 -9.80
C PHE A 217 -29.38 -5.76 -10.36
N THR A 218 -30.09 -4.84 -9.70
CA THR A 218 -31.46 -4.45 -10.04
C THR A 218 -31.57 -3.10 -10.75
N ASP A 219 -30.62 -2.18 -10.55
CA ASP A 219 -30.67 -0.83 -11.13
C ASP A 219 -29.74 -0.70 -12.34
N SER A 220 -30.22 -1.15 -13.51
CA SER A 220 -29.46 -1.10 -14.75
C SER A 220 -29.21 0.32 -15.28
N LEU A 221 -30.14 1.27 -15.02
CA LEU A 221 -30.00 2.66 -15.43
C LEU A 221 -28.92 3.38 -14.64
N TYR A 222 -28.95 3.26 -13.31
CA TYR A 222 -27.95 3.83 -12.43
C TYR A 222 -26.53 3.29 -12.73
N ARG A 223 -26.45 1.99 -13.01
CA ARG A 223 -25.20 1.35 -13.44
C ARG A 223 -24.70 1.91 -14.77
N ALA A 224 -25.59 2.09 -15.75
CA ALA A 224 -25.24 2.64 -17.06
C ALA A 224 -24.69 4.08 -16.94
N GLU A 225 -25.31 4.91 -16.12
CA GLU A 225 -24.85 6.28 -15.84
C GLU A 225 -23.49 6.30 -15.12
N LEU A 226 -23.27 5.45 -14.11
CA LEU A 226 -21.98 5.31 -13.44
C LEU A 226 -20.88 4.78 -14.36
N CYS A 227 -21.24 4.08 -15.43
CA CYS A 227 -20.28 3.59 -16.42
C CYS A 227 -20.07 4.58 -17.58
N ALA A 228 -20.82 5.66 -17.64
CA ALA A 228 -20.67 6.66 -18.69
C ALA A 228 -19.41 7.51 -18.48
N PRO A 229 -18.57 7.72 -19.51
CA PRO A 229 -17.36 8.54 -19.40
C PRO A 229 -17.64 9.96 -18.91
N GLU A 230 -18.81 10.52 -19.26
CA GLU A 230 -19.24 11.86 -18.87
C GLU A 230 -19.32 12.05 -17.35
N TYR A 231 -19.61 10.98 -16.60
CA TYR A 231 -19.60 11.01 -15.13
C TYR A 231 -18.22 11.37 -14.58
N TYR A 232 -17.16 10.94 -15.26
CA TYR A 232 -15.77 11.14 -14.85
C TYR A 232 -15.12 12.41 -15.43
N ALA A 233 -15.89 13.26 -16.14
CA ALA A 233 -15.38 14.49 -16.71
C ALA A 233 -14.59 15.40 -15.74
N PRO A 234 -14.87 15.44 -14.41
CA PRO A 234 -14.06 16.20 -13.46
C PRO A 234 -12.60 15.71 -13.32
N LEU A 235 -12.26 14.49 -13.76
CA LEU A 235 -10.87 14.01 -13.75
C LEU A 235 -9.93 14.87 -14.62
N LYS A 236 -10.46 15.64 -15.57
CA LYS A 236 -9.71 16.62 -16.39
C LYS A 236 -8.92 17.66 -15.57
N TYR A 237 -9.31 17.88 -14.31
CA TYR A 237 -8.62 18.81 -13.41
C TYR A 237 -7.42 18.18 -12.70
N LEU A 238 -7.23 16.87 -12.80
CA LEU A 238 -6.07 16.18 -12.25
C LEU A 238 -4.89 16.24 -13.24
N PRO A 239 -3.66 16.37 -12.77
CA PRO A 239 -2.47 16.29 -13.61
C PRO A 239 -2.15 14.81 -13.91
N LEU A 240 -2.95 14.17 -14.79
CA LEU A 240 -2.97 12.70 -15.00
C LEU A 240 -1.62 12.11 -15.40
N ASN A 241 -0.75 12.91 -16.04
CA ASN A 241 0.57 12.49 -16.51
C ASN A 241 1.72 13.05 -15.65
N ASP A 242 1.42 13.87 -14.63
CA ASP A 242 2.45 14.43 -13.77
C ASP A 242 2.57 13.59 -12.48
N PRO A 243 3.77 13.10 -12.16
CA PRO A 243 4.01 12.34 -10.95
C PRO A 243 3.73 13.11 -9.66
N VAL A 244 3.61 14.43 -9.69
CA VAL A 244 3.18 15.26 -8.55
C VAL A 244 1.86 14.76 -7.95
N LEU A 245 1.01 14.08 -8.75
CA LEU A 245 -0.23 13.48 -8.31
C LEU A 245 -0.05 12.49 -7.14
N PHE A 246 1.11 11.87 -7.03
CA PHE A 246 1.40 10.83 -6.03
C PHE A 246 2.23 11.33 -4.84
N VAL A 247 2.61 12.61 -4.82
CA VAL A 247 3.37 13.23 -3.72
C VAL A 247 2.54 13.30 -2.42
N PRO A 248 1.27 13.75 -2.42
CA PRO A 248 0.48 13.81 -1.21
C PRO A 248 0.03 12.40 -0.78
N TYR A 249 0.54 11.93 0.35
CA TYR A 249 0.39 10.55 0.80
C TYR A 249 -1.08 10.10 0.97
N ARG A 250 -1.96 11.00 1.36
CA ARG A 250 -3.37 10.66 1.63
C ARG A 250 -4.21 10.43 0.37
N TYR A 251 -3.73 10.88 -0.79
CA TYR A 251 -4.48 10.79 -2.05
C TYR A 251 -3.97 9.72 -3.00
N SER A 252 -2.93 8.97 -2.62
CA SER A 252 -2.44 7.83 -3.40
C SER A 252 -3.48 6.69 -3.57
N PRO A 253 -4.50 6.51 -2.67
CA PRO A 253 -5.62 5.60 -2.93
C PRO A 253 -6.46 5.95 -4.15
N LEU A 254 -6.37 7.18 -4.70
CA LEU A 254 -7.09 7.59 -5.92
C LEU A 254 -6.91 6.57 -7.06
N ALA A 255 -5.69 6.07 -7.27
CA ALA A 255 -5.41 5.06 -8.29
C ALA A 255 -6.15 3.74 -8.03
N THR A 256 -6.19 3.25 -6.78
CA THR A 256 -6.95 2.06 -6.41
C THR A 256 -8.45 2.26 -6.59
N VAL A 257 -8.97 3.42 -6.19
CA VAL A 257 -10.39 3.74 -6.34
C VAL A 257 -10.79 3.76 -7.80
N LEU A 258 -9.95 4.34 -8.68
CA LEU A 258 -10.15 4.32 -10.13
C LEU A 258 -10.28 2.88 -10.65
N ALA A 259 -9.36 2.00 -10.27
CA ALA A 259 -9.35 0.60 -10.69
C ALA A 259 -10.58 -0.20 -10.22
N THR A 260 -11.19 0.23 -9.13
CA THR A 260 -12.35 -0.45 -8.52
C THR A 260 -13.69 0.18 -8.88
N THR A 261 -13.73 1.14 -9.79
CA THR A 261 -14.99 1.71 -10.29
C THR A 261 -15.84 0.68 -11.05
N PRO A 262 -17.16 0.87 -11.16
CA PRO A 262 -18.01 -0.03 -11.94
C PRO A 262 -17.56 -0.23 -13.39
N VAL A 263 -16.99 0.81 -14.02
CA VAL A 263 -16.43 0.75 -15.39
C VAL A 263 -15.30 -0.28 -15.47
N CYS A 264 -14.46 -0.33 -14.46
CA CYS A 264 -13.29 -1.22 -14.42
C CYS A 264 -13.58 -2.59 -13.79
N ALA A 265 -14.75 -2.80 -13.18
CA ALA A 265 -15.01 -3.99 -12.36
C ALA A 265 -14.79 -5.32 -13.10
N LEU A 266 -15.31 -5.46 -14.33
CA LEU A 266 -15.10 -6.68 -15.13
C LEU A 266 -13.63 -6.82 -15.55
N ALA A 267 -13.01 -5.74 -16.00
CA ALA A 267 -11.61 -5.74 -16.41
C ALA A 267 -10.67 -6.04 -15.23
N THR A 268 -10.99 -5.54 -14.03
CA THR A 268 -10.27 -5.88 -12.79
C THR A 268 -10.42 -7.36 -12.45
N PHE A 269 -11.61 -7.92 -12.62
CA PHE A 269 -11.84 -9.35 -12.45
C PHE A 269 -11.01 -10.17 -13.45
N MET A 270 -11.00 -9.80 -14.73
CA MET A 270 -10.20 -10.47 -15.76
C MET A 270 -8.70 -10.36 -15.49
N LEU A 271 -8.24 -9.21 -14.96
CA LEU A 271 -6.85 -9.07 -14.52
C LEU A 271 -6.48 -10.12 -13.46
N TYR A 272 -7.35 -10.36 -12.48
CA TYR A 272 -7.08 -11.31 -11.40
C TYR A 272 -7.04 -12.77 -11.87
N TYR A 273 -7.77 -13.14 -12.94
CA TYR A 273 -7.84 -14.52 -13.41
C TYR A 273 -6.95 -14.81 -14.61
N ALA A 274 -6.73 -13.84 -15.48
CA ALA A 274 -6.02 -14.03 -16.74
C ALA A 274 -4.86 -13.04 -16.96
N VAL A 275 -4.62 -12.13 -16.01
CA VAL A 275 -3.67 -11.00 -16.15
C VAL A 275 -3.97 -10.16 -17.40
N GLU A 276 -5.27 -9.92 -17.66
CA GLU A 276 -5.74 -9.16 -18.85
C GLU A 276 -5.66 -7.66 -18.59
N ILE A 277 -4.45 -7.13 -18.61
CA ILE A 277 -4.15 -5.72 -18.34
C ILE A 277 -4.76 -4.79 -19.40
N GLN A 278 -4.86 -5.23 -20.65
CA GLN A 278 -5.31 -4.40 -21.76
C GLN A 278 -6.77 -3.95 -21.61
N GLN A 279 -7.65 -4.83 -21.16
CA GLN A 279 -9.07 -4.47 -20.94
C GLN A 279 -9.21 -3.42 -19.84
N LEU A 280 -8.45 -3.56 -18.76
CA LEU A 280 -8.44 -2.60 -17.66
C LEU A 280 -7.89 -1.24 -18.12
N ARG A 281 -6.78 -1.23 -18.86
CA ARG A 281 -6.19 -0.04 -19.47
C ARG A 281 -7.18 0.69 -20.35
N GLN A 282 -7.86 -0.02 -21.27
CA GLN A 282 -8.87 0.57 -22.15
C GLN A 282 -10.07 1.14 -21.36
N ALA A 283 -10.51 0.46 -20.29
CA ALA A 283 -11.59 0.95 -19.44
C ALA A 283 -11.19 2.27 -18.75
N MET A 284 -9.98 2.34 -18.18
CA MET A 284 -9.47 3.55 -17.52
C MET A 284 -9.21 4.69 -18.50
N ASN A 285 -8.67 4.40 -19.68
CA ASN A 285 -8.46 5.41 -20.73
C ASN A 285 -9.79 6.05 -21.16
N ARG A 286 -10.87 5.26 -21.28
CA ARG A 286 -12.21 5.80 -21.57
C ARG A 286 -12.71 6.73 -20.44
N MET A 287 -12.42 6.42 -19.18
CA MET A 287 -12.83 7.24 -18.04
C MET A 287 -12.04 8.55 -17.95
N THR A 288 -10.75 8.46 -18.14
CA THR A 288 -9.85 9.62 -18.00
C THR A 288 -9.85 10.52 -19.23
N GLY A 289 -10.27 9.99 -20.38
CA GLY A 289 -10.22 10.71 -21.67
C GLY A 289 -8.79 10.89 -22.21
N ASP A 290 -7.80 10.21 -21.62
CA ASP A 290 -6.38 10.33 -21.97
C ASP A 290 -5.75 8.93 -22.03
N GLU A 291 -5.00 8.66 -23.09
CA GLU A 291 -4.40 7.35 -23.31
C GLU A 291 -3.11 7.18 -22.50
N ASP A 292 -2.99 6.03 -21.86
CA ASP A 292 -1.78 5.57 -21.14
C ASP A 292 -1.21 6.56 -20.10
N ASN A 293 -2.09 7.39 -19.54
CA ASN A 293 -1.68 8.34 -18.52
C ASN A 293 -1.11 7.65 -17.26
N LEU A 294 -0.32 8.40 -16.49
CA LEU A 294 0.39 7.88 -15.33
C LEU A 294 -0.58 7.41 -14.22
N LEU A 295 -1.75 8.05 -14.04
CA LEU A 295 -2.76 7.60 -13.08
C LEU A 295 -3.29 6.20 -13.44
N THR A 296 -3.58 5.94 -14.72
CA THR A 296 -3.99 4.62 -15.23
C THR A 296 -2.92 3.57 -14.96
N GLN A 297 -1.67 3.86 -15.31
CA GLN A 297 -0.56 2.93 -15.08
C GLN A 297 -0.35 2.64 -13.58
N MET A 298 -0.47 3.66 -12.73
CA MET A 298 -0.37 3.48 -11.28
C MET A 298 -1.53 2.64 -10.73
N ALA A 299 -2.74 2.84 -11.23
CA ALA A 299 -3.91 2.03 -10.85
C ALA A 299 -3.70 0.55 -11.21
N MET A 300 -3.19 0.27 -12.41
CA MET A 300 -2.83 -1.09 -12.82
C MET A 300 -1.73 -1.68 -11.93
N MET A 301 -0.69 -0.89 -11.61
CA MET A 301 0.42 -1.33 -10.75
C MET A 301 -0.07 -1.74 -9.35
N GLN A 302 -0.99 -1.00 -8.75
CA GLN A 302 -1.50 -1.28 -7.40
C GLN A 302 -2.32 -2.59 -7.31
N ILE A 303 -2.95 -3.01 -8.40
CA ILE A 303 -3.75 -4.25 -8.43
C ILE A 303 -3.02 -5.43 -9.06
N LEU A 304 -1.94 -5.20 -9.81
CA LEU A 304 -1.15 -6.24 -10.48
C LEU A 304 -0.70 -7.39 -9.55
N PRO A 305 -0.25 -7.15 -8.31
CA PRO A 305 0.16 -8.23 -7.40
C PRO A 305 -0.91 -9.29 -7.18
N LYS A 306 -2.19 -8.88 -7.08
CA LYS A 306 -3.31 -9.82 -6.91
C LYS A 306 -3.53 -10.66 -8.17
N GLY A 307 -3.39 -10.06 -9.35
CA GLY A 307 -3.48 -10.77 -10.63
C GLY A 307 -2.36 -11.81 -10.78
N LEU A 308 -1.13 -11.44 -10.46
CA LEU A 308 0.02 -12.35 -10.49
C LEU A 308 -0.11 -13.49 -9.50
N THR A 309 -0.58 -13.22 -8.27
CA THR A 309 -0.82 -14.28 -7.28
C THR A 309 -1.84 -15.30 -7.78
N ARG A 310 -2.95 -14.85 -8.37
CA ARG A 310 -3.97 -15.74 -8.95
C ARG A 310 -3.43 -16.56 -10.12
N ALA A 311 -2.63 -15.95 -10.98
CA ALA A 311 -1.98 -16.65 -12.09
C ALA A 311 -0.99 -17.71 -11.57
N ALA A 312 -0.24 -17.41 -10.51
CA ALA A 312 0.68 -18.36 -9.89
C ALA A 312 -0.06 -19.53 -9.24
N GLU A 313 -1.16 -19.28 -8.53
CA GLU A 313 -2.03 -20.32 -7.97
C GLU A 313 -2.55 -21.26 -9.08
N ALA A 314 -3.08 -20.68 -10.15
CA ALA A 314 -3.58 -21.46 -11.31
C ALA A 314 -2.48 -22.29 -11.98
N TYR A 315 -1.29 -21.71 -12.13
CA TYR A 315 -0.12 -22.41 -12.66
C TYR A 315 0.26 -23.62 -11.81
N VAL A 316 0.39 -23.43 -10.50
CA VAL A 316 0.77 -24.50 -9.56
C VAL A 316 -0.29 -25.62 -9.54
N HIS A 317 -1.57 -25.27 -9.45
CA HIS A 317 -2.65 -26.26 -9.47
C HIS A 317 -2.64 -27.11 -10.75
N ARG A 318 -2.41 -26.47 -11.91
CA ARG A 318 -2.31 -27.22 -13.16
C ARG A 318 -1.11 -28.16 -13.17
N GLN A 319 0.06 -27.72 -12.73
CA GLN A 319 1.26 -28.56 -12.69
C GLN A 319 1.06 -29.77 -11.77
N GLN A 320 0.45 -29.57 -10.61
CA GLN A 320 0.13 -30.64 -9.66
C GLN A 320 -0.85 -31.64 -10.26
N ALA A 321 -1.95 -31.16 -10.86
CA ALA A 321 -2.92 -32.01 -11.50
C ALA A 321 -2.29 -32.88 -12.62
N LEU A 322 -1.45 -32.29 -13.46
CA LEU A 322 -0.77 -33.02 -14.54
C LEU A 322 0.31 -34.01 -14.04
N ALA A 323 0.90 -33.74 -12.88
CA ALA A 323 1.88 -34.62 -12.24
C ALA A 323 1.23 -35.79 -11.48
N ASP A 324 -0.07 -35.70 -11.18
CA ASP A 324 -0.80 -36.74 -10.45
C ASP A 324 -0.91 -38.02 -11.32
N THR A 325 -0.25 -39.08 -10.88
CA THR A 325 -0.24 -40.39 -11.55
C THR A 325 -1.53 -41.20 -11.36
N THR A 326 -2.40 -40.76 -10.44
CA THR A 326 -3.69 -41.42 -10.15
C THR A 326 -4.83 -40.89 -11.01
N LEU A 327 -4.63 -39.75 -11.72
CA LEU A 327 -5.61 -39.19 -12.64
C LEU A 327 -5.99 -40.18 -13.75
N THR A 328 -7.28 -40.27 -14.02
CA THR A 328 -7.77 -40.99 -15.20
C THR A 328 -7.30 -40.30 -16.50
N ALA A 329 -7.29 -41.03 -17.61
CA ALA A 329 -6.96 -40.45 -18.92
C ALA A 329 -7.95 -39.33 -19.30
N GLU A 330 -9.23 -39.45 -18.92
CA GLU A 330 -10.27 -38.45 -19.17
C GLU A 330 -10.03 -37.18 -18.35
N ASP A 331 -9.74 -37.30 -17.04
CA ASP A 331 -9.44 -36.16 -16.18
C ASP A 331 -8.17 -35.43 -16.64
N ARG A 332 -7.14 -36.18 -17.04
CA ARG A 332 -5.90 -35.61 -17.61
C ARG A 332 -6.18 -34.83 -18.88
N ALA A 333 -6.97 -35.40 -19.80
CA ALA A 333 -7.36 -34.70 -21.03
C ALA A 333 -8.18 -33.43 -20.74
N ALA A 334 -9.05 -33.46 -19.72
CA ALA A 334 -9.80 -32.30 -19.28
C ALA A 334 -8.88 -31.17 -18.73
N TRP A 335 -7.86 -31.55 -17.96
CA TRP A 335 -6.85 -30.59 -17.49
C TRP A 335 -5.99 -30.02 -18.61
N GLU A 336 -5.59 -30.84 -19.59
CA GLU A 336 -4.84 -30.39 -20.77
C GLU A 336 -5.66 -29.44 -21.64
N ALA A 337 -6.96 -29.68 -21.79
CA ALA A 337 -7.89 -28.85 -22.54
C ALA A 337 -8.36 -27.61 -21.76
N SER A 338 -8.12 -27.53 -20.44
CA SER A 338 -8.54 -26.38 -19.63
C SER A 338 -7.85 -25.09 -20.08
N PRO A 339 -8.52 -23.93 -20.05
CA PRO A 339 -7.91 -22.65 -20.37
C PRO A 339 -6.66 -22.43 -19.51
N TYR A 340 -5.54 -22.25 -20.18
CA TYR A 340 -4.25 -22.03 -19.54
C TYR A 340 -3.50 -20.89 -20.21
N VAL A 341 -2.96 -20.01 -19.42
CA VAL A 341 -2.11 -18.92 -19.91
C VAL A 341 -0.65 -19.27 -19.59
N PRO A 342 0.21 -19.51 -20.61
CA PRO A 342 1.62 -19.78 -20.41
C PRO A 342 2.32 -18.65 -19.65
N LEU A 343 3.34 -18.96 -18.82
CA LEU A 343 4.06 -17.97 -18.02
C LEU A 343 4.67 -16.84 -18.83
N ASP A 344 5.22 -17.13 -20.01
CA ASP A 344 5.72 -16.09 -20.90
C ASP A 344 4.62 -15.13 -21.35
N THR A 345 3.42 -15.63 -21.59
CA THR A 345 2.25 -14.81 -21.91
C THR A 345 1.80 -14.00 -20.71
N VAL A 346 1.78 -14.59 -19.52
CA VAL A 346 1.49 -13.86 -18.25
C VAL A 346 2.49 -12.72 -18.06
N ARG A 347 3.79 -13.02 -18.24
CA ARG A 347 4.85 -12.01 -18.15
C ARG A 347 4.67 -10.89 -19.15
N HIS A 348 4.45 -11.24 -20.41
CA HIS A 348 4.25 -10.28 -21.49
C HIS A 348 3.05 -9.36 -21.19
N ARG A 349 1.90 -9.96 -20.85
CA ARG A 349 0.69 -9.21 -20.46
C ARG A 349 0.90 -8.31 -19.26
N ALA A 350 1.64 -8.79 -18.23
CA ALA A 350 1.93 -8.00 -17.03
C ALA A 350 2.79 -6.76 -17.31
N LEU A 351 3.63 -6.79 -18.35
CA LEU A 351 4.56 -5.72 -18.69
C LEU A 351 4.02 -4.73 -19.73
N ASP A 352 3.16 -5.19 -20.63
CA ASP A 352 2.66 -4.40 -21.77
C ASP A 352 1.81 -3.19 -21.38
N GLY A 353 1.29 -3.19 -20.16
CA GLY A 353 0.48 -2.08 -19.63
C GLY A 353 1.31 -0.87 -19.20
N PHE A 354 2.63 -1.00 -19.12
CA PHE A 354 3.50 0.02 -18.52
C PHE A 354 4.45 0.64 -19.54
N THR A 355 4.25 1.91 -19.84
CA THR A 355 5.14 2.73 -20.70
C THR A 355 6.20 3.46 -19.88
N GLN A 356 5.95 3.72 -18.58
CA GLN A 356 6.91 4.33 -17.67
C GLN A 356 7.98 3.30 -17.27
N PRO A 357 9.28 3.60 -17.48
CA PRO A 357 10.37 2.63 -17.25
C PRO A 357 10.40 2.09 -15.81
N GLU A 358 10.18 2.95 -14.82
CA GLU A 358 10.23 2.59 -13.41
C GLU A 358 9.08 1.67 -13.03
N LEU A 359 7.88 1.93 -13.53
CA LEU A 359 6.72 1.05 -13.31
C LEU A 359 6.89 -0.29 -14.03
N ARG A 360 7.43 -0.27 -15.24
CA ARG A 360 7.75 -1.50 -15.97
C ARG A 360 8.78 -2.35 -15.22
N LYS A 361 9.83 -1.72 -14.68
CA LYS A 361 10.84 -2.39 -13.85
C LYS A 361 10.23 -2.99 -12.57
N GLU A 362 9.30 -2.27 -11.92
CA GLU A 362 8.61 -2.79 -10.75
C GLU A 362 7.66 -3.94 -11.10
N ALA A 363 6.95 -3.88 -12.22
CA ALA A 363 6.12 -4.98 -12.71
C ALA A 363 6.95 -6.25 -13.00
N GLU A 364 8.14 -6.11 -13.62
CA GLU A 364 9.09 -7.20 -13.81
C GLU A 364 9.56 -7.80 -12.49
N ARG A 365 9.89 -6.95 -11.51
CA ARG A 365 10.28 -7.38 -10.17
C ARG A 365 9.17 -8.16 -9.47
N LEU A 366 7.92 -7.69 -9.58
CA LEU A 366 6.75 -8.36 -9.01
C LEU A 366 6.50 -9.71 -9.69
N PHE A 367 6.60 -9.76 -11.02
CA PHE A 367 6.48 -11.01 -11.76
C PHE A 367 7.55 -12.01 -11.30
N THR A 368 8.82 -11.62 -11.33
CA THR A 368 9.93 -12.48 -10.93
C THR A 368 9.76 -12.98 -9.49
N ALA A 369 9.37 -12.09 -8.55
CA ALA A 369 9.15 -12.48 -7.17
C ALA A 369 7.95 -13.44 -6.99
N THR A 370 6.93 -13.33 -7.83
CA THR A 370 5.72 -14.18 -7.74
C THR A 370 5.98 -15.58 -8.30
N PHE A 371 6.74 -15.67 -9.40
CA PHE A 371 7.03 -16.94 -10.08
C PHE A 371 8.43 -17.47 -9.77
N ASP A 372 9.09 -16.94 -8.75
CA ASP A 372 10.33 -17.51 -8.22
C ASP A 372 10.07 -18.94 -7.72
N GLU A 373 10.79 -19.90 -8.25
CA GLU A 373 10.64 -21.32 -7.91
C GLU A 373 11.04 -21.64 -6.46
N SER A 374 11.79 -20.74 -5.80
CA SER A 374 12.09 -20.91 -4.39
C SER A 374 10.83 -20.81 -3.55
N ILE A 375 10.53 -21.88 -2.84
CA ILE A 375 9.31 -21.98 -2.03
C ILE A 375 9.39 -21.17 -0.72
N ALA A 376 10.61 -20.93 -0.23
CA ALA A 376 10.87 -20.21 1.00
C ALA A 376 12.13 -19.32 0.85
N TYR A 377 12.23 -18.32 1.70
CA TYR A 377 13.37 -17.40 1.75
C TYR A 377 13.72 -17.03 3.20
N PRO A 378 14.97 -16.67 3.49
CA PRO A 378 15.40 -16.30 4.84
C PRO A 378 14.67 -15.05 5.32
N ILE A 379 14.51 -14.92 6.64
CA ILE A 379 13.97 -13.69 7.24
C ILE A 379 14.88 -12.53 6.82
N PRO A 380 14.33 -11.45 6.23
CA PRO A 380 15.12 -10.30 5.79
C PRO A 380 15.85 -9.61 6.95
N GLU A 381 16.91 -8.88 6.63
CA GLU A 381 17.53 -7.98 7.60
C GLU A 381 16.66 -6.74 7.84
N GLY A 382 16.55 -6.32 9.09
CA GLY A 382 15.79 -5.14 9.47
C GLY A 382 15.36 -5.13 10.92
N ASP A 383 14.77 -4.00 11.32
CA ASP A 383 14.12 -3.87 12.62
C ASP A 383 13.00 -4.93 12.73
N GLY A 384 12.85 -5.55 13.89
CA GLY A 384 11.86 -6.61 14.08
C GLY A 384 12.36 -8.04 13.81
N LYS A 385 13.49 -8.24 13.08
CA LYS A 385 14.04 -9.57 12.81
C LYS A 385 14.30 -10.37 14.09
N ALA A 386 15.03 -9.79 15.02
CA ALA A 386 15.37 -10.46 16.28
C ALA A 386 14.13 -10.80 17.12
N LEU A 387 13.10 -9.95 17.08
CA LEU A 387 11.85 -10.21 17.77
C LEU A 387 11.09 -11.37 17.10
N LEU A 388 10.97 -11.37 15.78
CA LEU A 388 10.31 -12.45 15.04
C LEU A 388 11.05 -13.79 15.26
N GLU A 389 12.38 -13.81 15.14
CA GLU A 389 13.20 -15.00 15.38
C GLU A 389 13.00 -15.56 16.80
N ARG A 390 12.95 -14.69 17.81
CA ARG A 390 12.68 -15.08 19.20
C ARG A 390 11.30 -15.70 19.37
N ILE A 391 10.26 -15.15 18.72
CA ILE A 391 8.88 -15.66 18.76
C ILE A 391 8.79 -17.05 18.12
N ILE A 392 9.43 -17.27 16.98
CA ILE A 392 9.32 -18.53 16.24
C ILE A 392 10.30 -19.61 16.70
N GLN A 393 11.36 -19.25 17.44
CA GLN A 393 12.41 -20.16 17.87
C GLN A 393 11.88 -21.40 18.63
N PRO A 394 10.86 -21.32 19.52
CA PRO A 394 10.35 -22.50 20.22
C PRO A 394 9.68 -23.54 19.32
N TYR A 395 9.36 -23.18 18.09
CA TYR A 395 8.58 -24.00 17.14
C TYR A 395 9.41 -24.59 16.01
N ARG A 396 10.74 -24.50 16.09
CA ARG A 396 11.63 -25.12 15.11
C ARG A 396 11.30 -26.61 14.93
N GLY A 397 11.37 -27.07 13.68
CA GLY A 397 10.96 -28.43 13.30
C GLY A 397 9.48 -28.57 12.92
N LYS A 398 8.68 -27.50 13.05
CA LYS A 398 7.28 -27.44 12.62
C LYS A 398 7.04 -26.27 11.67
N PHE A 399 6.03 -26.39 10.83
CA PHE A 399 5.48 -25.19 10.19
C PHE A 399 4.81 -24.30 11.25
N VAL A 400 5.00 -22.99 11.14
CA VAL A 400 4.35 -22.03 12.03
C VAL A 400 3.47 -21.13 11.20
N LEU A 401 2.16 -21.17 11.41
CA LEU A 401 1.23 -20.18 10.86
C LEU A 401 1.05 -19.06 11.87
N ILE A 402 1.48 -17.87 11.50
CA ILE A 402 1.37 -16.65 12.29
C ILE A 402 0.15 -15.87 11.80
N ASP A 403 -0.78 -15.56 12.71
CA ASP A 403 -1.89 -14.64 12.48
C ASP A 403 -1.57 -13.30 13.16
N PHE A 404 -1.39 -12.25 12.36
CA PHE A 404 -1.21 -10.88 12.84
C PHE A 404 -2.58 -10.20 12.99
N TRP A 405 -2.89 -9.74 14.19
CA TRP A 405 -4.19 -9.16 14.52
C TRP A 405 -4.13 -8.02 15.54
N ALA A 406 -5.29 -7.40 15.82
CA ALA A 406 -5.40 -6.37 16.86
C ALA A 406 -6.84 -6.29 17.41
N MET A 407 -7.02 -5.82 18.64
CA MET A 407 -8.34 -5.66 19.27
C MET A 407 -9.25 -4.68 18.51
N TRP A 408 -8.70 -3.65 17.90
CA TRP A 408 -9.43 -2.68 17.08
C TRP A 408 -9.78 -3.19 15.67
N CYS A 409 -9.22 -4.32 15.25
CA CYS A 409 -9.40 -4.89 13.92
C CYS A 409 -10.67 -5.76 13.86
N GLY A 410 -11.78 -5.21 13.39
CA GLY A 410 -13.05 -5.93 13.21
C GLY A 410 -12.92 -7.17 12.31
N PRO A 411 -12.36 -7.06 11.09
CA PRO A 411 -12.14 -8.21 10.22
C PRO A 411 -11.25 -9.30 10.82
N CYS A 412 -10.26 -8.94 11.65
CA CYS A 412 -9.43 -9.92 12.35
C CYS A 412 -10.25 -10.76 13.32
N LYS A 413 -11.04 -10.09 14.16
CA LYS A 413 -11.92 -10.78 15.13
C LYS A 413 -12.92 -11.68 14.43
N GLN A 414 -13.54 -11.19 13.36
CA GLN A 414 -14.45 -12.01 12.55
C GLN A 414 -13.76 -13.27 12.02
N ALA A 415 -12.58 -13.16 11.41
CA ALA A 415 -11.82 -14.30 10.89
C ALA A 415 -11.44 -15.30 11.99
N ILE A 416 -11.06 -14.82 13.18
CA ILE A 416 -10.75 -15.64 14.35
C ILE A 416 -11.99 -16.38 14.82
N GLU A 417 -13.15 -15.73 14.88
CA GLU A 417 -14.39 -16.32 15.35
C GLU A 417 -14.95 -17.36 14.36
N GLU A 418 -14.98 -17.03 13.07
CA GLU A 418 -15.45 -17.91 12.00
C GLU A 418 -14.57 -19.17 11.84
N SER A 419 -13.26 -19.07 12.03
CA SER A 419 -12.32 -20.19 11.89
C SER A 419 -12.19 -21.06 13.16
N ARG A 420 -12.99 -20.84 14.19
CA ARG A 420 -12.87 -21.50 15.50
C ARG A 420 -12.81 -23.04 15.40
N ASP A 421 -13.70 -23.66 14.63
CA ASP A 421 -13.78 -25.12 14.53
C ASP A 421 -12.60 -25.71 13.74
N LEU A 422 -12.19 -25.05 12.68
CA LEU A 422 -10.98 -25.41 11.93
C LEU A 422 -9.74 -25.31 12.84
N ARG A 423 -9.57 -24.22 13.57
CA ARG A 423 -8.42 -24.03 14.48
C ARG A 423 -8.39 -25.08 15.60
N ARG A 424 -9.56 -25.50 16.11
CA ARG A 424 -9.65 -26.58 17.09
C ARG A 424 -9.14 -27.91 16.51
N GLN A 425 -9.49 -28.24 15.27
CA GLN A 425 -9.04 -29.46 14.59
C GLN A 425 -7.53 -29.43 14.29
N LEU A 426 -6.97 -28.23 14.03
CA LEU A 426 -5.54 -28.05 13.74
C LEU A 426 -4.66 -28.01 15.00
N GLN A 427 -5.25 -27.88 16.20
CA GLN A 427 -4.51 -27.63 17.45
C GLN A 427 -3.50 -28.75 17.76
N ASP A 428 -3.86 -30.00 17.48
CA ASP A 428 -3.04 -31.19 17.78
C ASP A 428 -2.22 -31.66 16.55
N ASN A 429 -2.18 -30.88 15.47
CA ASN A 429 -1.42 -31.26 14.29
C ASN A 429 0.09 -31.32 14.62
N PRO A 430 0.76 -32.48 14.39
CA PRO A 430 2.16 -32.64 14.78
C PRO A 430 3.13 -31.76 13.98
N ASP A 431 2.78 -31.40 12.75
CA ASP A 431 3.65 -30.70 11.80
C ASP A 431 3.40 -29.19 11.76
N LEU A 432 2.34 -28.71 12.43
CA LEU A 432 1.91 -27.31 12.38
C LEU A 432 1.78 -26.72 13.79
N ARG A 433 2.12 -25.47 13.94
CA ARG A 433 1.76 -24.64 15.08
C ARG A 433 1.06 -23.37 14.62
N LEU A 434 -0.11 -23.08 15.19
CA LEU A 434 -0.77 -21.78 15.05
C LEU A 434 -0.32 -20.88 16.19
N ILE A 435 0.13 -19.67 15.87
CA ILE A 435 0.44 -18.64 16.84
C ILE A 435 -0.19 -17.32 16.42
N PHE A 436 -0.42 -16.47 17.38
CA PHE A 436 -1.00 -15.15 17.18
C PHE A 436 0.00 -14.06 17.60
N ILE A 437 0.15 -13.04 16.78
CA ILE A 437 0.87 -11.81 17.15
C ILE A 437 -0.15 -10.69 17.21
N ALA A 438 -0.38 -10.18 18.41
CA ALA A 438 -1.41 -9.18 18.70
C ALA A 438 -0.80 -7.81 18.90
N GLN A 439 -1.28 -6.77 18.19
CA GLN A 439 -0.96 -5.41 18.62
C GLN A 439 -1.73 -5.08 19.89
N GLU A 440 -1.01 -4.99 20.99
CA GLU A 440 -1.51 -4.57 22.28
C GLU A 440 -0.42 -3.86 23.09
N ASP A 441 -0.60 -2.56 23.32
CA ASP A 441 0.41 -1.73 23.99
C ASP A 441 0.39 -1.85 25.52
N ALA A 442 -0.69 -2.37 26.08
CA ALA A 442 -0.89 -2.54 27.52
C ALA A 442 -1.48 -3.91 27.90
N PRO A 443 -0.86 -5.03 27.50
CA PRO A 443 -1.43 -6.37 27.67
C PRO A 443 -1.69 -6.74 29.13
N GLU A 444 -0.88 -6.22 30.05
CA GLU A 444 -0.99 -6.50 31.49
C GLU A 444 -2.23 -5.85 32.15
N THR A 445 -2.74 -4.77 31.57
CA THR A 445 -3.84 -3.97 32.14
C THR A 445 -5.12 -4.03 31.31
N SER A 446 -5.06 -4.50 30.06
CA SER A 446 -6.21 -4.60 29.16
C SER A 446 -7.04 -5.85 29.45
N GLU A 447 -8.05 -5.74 30.29
CA GLU A 447 -8.95 -6.84 30.60
C GLU A 447 -9.75 -7.32 29.38
N ALA A 448 -10.15 -6.40 28.49
CA ALA A 448 -10.84 -6.75 27.24
C ALA A 448 -9.97 -7.64 26.34
N TYR A 449 -8.67 -7.33 26.20
CA TYR A 449 -7.72 -8.16 25.47
C TYR A 449 -7.56 -9.55 26.10
N LYS A 450 -7.32 -9.60 27.39
CA LYS A 450 -7.16 -10.88 28.12
C LYS A 450 -8.41 -11.75 28.01
N GLN A 451 -9.59 -11.15 28.14
CA GLN A 451 -10.86 -11.86 27.97
C GLN A 451 -11.00 -12.42 26.57
N TYR A 452 -10.75 -11.58 25.54
CA TYR A 452 -10.86 -12.01 24.15
C TYR A 452 -9.91 -13.17 23.82
N VAL A 453 -8.65 -13.10 24.27
CA VAL A 453 -7.64 -14.17 24.10
C VAL A 453 -8.13 -15.47 24.72
N ARG A 454 -8.60 -15.43 25.99
CA ARG A 454 -9.11 -16.63 26.68
C ARG A 454 -10.30 -17.28 25.96
N GLU A 455 -11.23 -16.45 25.49
CA GLU A 455 -12.49 -16.95 24.90
C GLU A 455 -12.32 -17.43 23.45
N ASN A 456 -11.42 -16.83 22.69
CA ASN A 456 -11.40 -17.02 21.24
C ASN A 456 -10.15 -17.72 20.69
N LEU A 457 -8.99 -17.67 21.37
CA LEU A 457 -7.76 -18.25 20.82
C LEU A 457 -7.53 -19.72 21.21
N LEU A 458 -8.45 -20.33 21.96
CA LEU A 458 -8.44 -21.78 22.27
C LEU A 458 -7.13 -22.27 22.93
N GLY A 459 -6.45 -21.40 23.70
CA GLY A 459 -5.16 -21.74 24.31
C GLY A 459 -3.97 -21.72 23.36
N ALA A 460 -4.11 -21.22 22.13
CA ALA A 460 -2.99 -21.00 21.24
C ALA A 460 -2.05 -19.90 21.79
N ASP A 461 -0.76 -20.01 21.46
CA ASP A 461 0.23 -19.03 21.88
C ASP A 461 -0.09 -17.68 21.24
N CYS A 462 -0.19 -16.64 22.09
CA CYS A 462 -0.43 -15.28 21.65
C CYS A 462 0.65 -14.36 22.22
N TYR A 463 1.33 -13.65 21.33
CA TYR A 463 2.41 -12.74 21.62
C TYR A 463 1.91 -11.30 21.49
N PRO A 464 1.66 -10.60 22.59
CA PRO A 464 1.37 -9.18 22.51
C PRO A 464 2.64 -8.43 22.13
N VAL A 465 2.50 -7.53 21.18
CA VAL A 465 3.56 -6.64 20.70
C VAL A 465 3.05 -5.21 20.70
N SER A 466 3.93 -4.26 20.96
CA SER A 466 3.58 -2.84 20.86
C SER A 466 3.28 -2.44 19.41
N ARG A 467 2.61 -1.32 19.23
CA ARG A 467 2.39 -0.72 17.91
C ARG A 467 3.70 -0.54 17.13
N LYS A 468 4.76 -0.14 17.82
CA LYS A 468 6.11 0.01 17.24
C LYS A 468 6.65 -1.31 16.73
N GLU A 469 6.58 -2.38 17.53
CA GLU A 469 7.07 -3.71 17.17
C GLU A 469 6.26 -4.32 16.03
N LEU A 470 4.92 -4.17 16.03
CA LEU A 470 4.11 -4.58 14.89
C LEU A 470 4.52 -3.82 13.63
N GLY A 471 4.72 -2.50 13.69
CA GLY A 471 5.19 -1.68 12.57
C GLY A 471 6.53 -2.18 12.00
N GLN A 472 7.47 -2.55 12.85
CA GLN A 472 8.75 -3.14 12.46
C GLN A 472 8.57 -4.49 11.74
N MET A 473 7.67 -5.35 12.22
CA MET A 473 7.34 -6.62 11.55
C MET A 473 6.62 -6.39 10.22
N MET A 474 5.72 -5.42 10.14
CA MET A 474 5.05 -5.05 8.88
C MET A 474 6.05 -4.56 7.83
N GLU A 475 7.06 -3.78 8.23
CA GLU A 475 8.14 -3.34 7.34
C GLU A 475 9.01 -4.53 6.91
N LEU A 476 9.43 -5.37 7.86
CA LEU A 476 10.25 -6.55 7.64
C LEU A 476 9.60 -7.55 6.67
N LEU A 477 8.34 -7.87 6.89
CA LEU A 477 7.56 -8.87 6.15
C LEU A 477 6.78 -8.27 4.97
N ARG A 478 6.87 -6.94 4.75
CA ARG A 478 6.30 -6.20 3.63
C ARG A 478 4.78 -6.28 3.50
N PHE A 479 4.06 -6.22 4.62
CA PHE A 479 2.61 -6.11 4.59
C PHE A 479 2.10 -4.78 5.15
N GLY A 480 0.88 -4.36 4.76
CA GLY A 480 0.37 -3.01 5.01
C GLY A 480 -0.71 -2.90 6.10
N GLY A 481 -1.14 -4.01 6.69
CA GLY A 481 -2.22 -4.00 7.71
C GLY A 481 -2.58 -5.39 8.19
N VAL A 482 -3.49 -5.45 9.14
CA VAL A 482 -4.04 -6.69 9.70
C VAL A 482 -5.52 -6.85 9.30
N PRO A 483 -6.06 -8.09 9.12
CA PRO A 483 -5.40 -9.38 9.36
C PRO A 483 -4.34 -9.68 8.30
N HIS A 484 -3.26 -10.34 8.72
CA HIS A 484 -2.23 -10.84 7.83
C HIS A 484 -1.69 -12.18 8.31
N TYR A 485 -1.36 -13.08 7.37
CA TYR A 485 -0.88 -14.43 7.66
C TYR A 485 0.50 -14.64 7.09
N VAL A 486 1.38 -15.23 7.89
CA VAL A 486 2.73 -15.62 7.48
C VAL A 486 2.99 -17.05 7.90
N THR A 487 3.44 -17.89 6.97
CA THR A 487 3.87 -19.24 7.29
C THR A 487 5.40 -19.31 7.33
N ILE A 488 5.92 -19.87 8.41
CA ILE A 488 7.34 -20.15 8.58
C ILE A 488 7.57 -21.65 8.40
N SER A 489 8.61 -22.02 7.68
CA SER A 489 9.03 -23.42 7.47
C SER A 489 9.67 -24.03 8.73
N PRO A 490 9.82 -25.35 8.82
CA PRO A 490 10.46 -26.01 9.95
C PRO A 490 11.88 -25.55 10.25
N ASP A 491 12.62 -25.13 9.22
CA ASP A 491 13.98 -24.56 9.33
C ASP A 491 14.00 -23.04 9.57
N GLY A 492 12.81 -22.41 9.69
CA GLY A 492 12.62 -21.00 10.07
C GLY A 492 12.74 -20.01 8.94
N GLN A 493 12.50 -20.42 7.70
CA GLN A 493 12.39 -19.53 6.55
C GLN A 493 10.93 -19.08 6.36
N ILE A 494 10.74 -17.95 5.72
CA ILE A 494 9.41 -17.47 5.36
C ILE A 494 8.93 -18.18 4.10
N MET A 495 7.78 -18.83 4.17
CA MET A 495 7.13 -19.44 3.01
C MET A 495 6.57 -18.36 2.09
N ARG A 496 6.79 -18.46 0.78
CA ARG A 496 6.27 -17.46 -0.19
C ARG A 496 4.74 -17.46 -0.25
N ASN A 497 4.13 -18.63 -0.19
CA ASN A 497 2.68 -18.79 -0.11
C ASN A 497 2.31 -19.13 1.32
N SER A 498 1.64 -18.22 2.01
CA SER A 498 1.19 -18.46 3.37
C SER A 498 -0.08 -19.28 3.41
N LEU A 499 -0.15 -20.20 4.36
CA LEU A 499 -1.41 -20.79 4.78
C LEU A 499 -2.33 -19.70 5.33
N ASN A 500 -3.62 -19.93 5.25
CA ASN A 500 -4.65 -19.15 5.91
C ASN A 500 -5.88 -20.02 6.15
N TYR A 501 -6.80 -19.55 6.96
CA TYR A 501 -8.03 -20.31 7.29
C TYR A 501 -9.32 -19.65 6.79
N PHE A 502 -9.23 -18.78 5.79
CA PHE A 502 -10.42 -18.11 5.22
C PHE A 502 -11.46 -19.08 4.61
N SER A 503 -11.01 -20.21 4.09
CA SER A 503 -11.94 -21.22 3.54
C SER A 503 -12.73 -21.97 4.62
N ASN A 504 -12.29 -21.93 5.87
CA ASN A 504 -12.81 -22.70 7.01
C ASN A 504 -13.03 -24.20 6.68
N ASN A 505 -12.15 -24.77 5.85
CA ASN A 505 -12.22 -26.15 5.38
C ASN A 505 -10.94 -26.90 5.79
N TYR A 506 -11.11 -27.91 6.64
CA TYR A 506 -10.01 -28.69 7.22
C TYR A 506 -9.24 -29.50 6.18
N ASP A 507 -9.95 -30.20 5.30
CA ASP A 507 -9.31 -31.06 4.30
C ASP A 507 -8.50 -30.23 3.30
N LEU A 508 -9.05 -29.10 2.84
CA LEU A 508 -8.35 -28.18 1.98
C LEU A 508 -7.12 -27.54 2.67
N PHE A 509 -7.23 -27.27 3.97
CA PHE A 509 -6.09 -26.75 4.72
C PHE A 509 -4.96 -27.78 4.82
N LEU A 510 -5.28 -29.04 5.16
CA LEU A 510 -4.30 -30.12 5.21
C LEU A 510 -3.68 -30.41 3.84
N GLN A 511 -4.48 -30.41 2.79
CA GLN A 511 -3.96 -30.53 1.42
C GLN A 511 -2.90 -29.48 1.15
N ARG A 512 -3.17 -28.21 1.44
CA ARG A 512 -2.19 -27.11 1.23
C ARG A 512 -0.94 -27.27 2.09
N LEU A 513 -1.08 -27.74 3.33
CA LEU A 513 0.08 -28.02 4.20
C LEU A 513 0.94 -29.15 3.62
N ASP A 514 0.33 -30.23 3.11
CA ASP A 514 1.05 -31.34 2.51
C ASP A 514 1.72 -30.95 1.19
N GLU A 515 1.07 -30.15 0.36
CA GLU A 515 1.68 -29.55 -0.84
C GLU A 515 2.92 -28.72 -0.48
N MET A 516 2.85 -27.96 0.62
CA MET A 516 3.98 -27.17 1.11
C MET A 516 5.15 -28.06 1.56
N LYS A 517 4.86 -29.16 2.24
CA LYS A 517 5.88 -30.16 2.67
C LYS A 517 6.59 -30.78 1.46
N VAL A 518 5.82 -31.23 0.47
CA VAL A 518 6.37 -31.85 -0.75
C VAL A 518 7.25 -30.89 -1.51
N ARG A 519 6.82 -29.65 -1.70
CA ARG A 519 7.61 -28.63 -2.40
C ARG A 519 8.90 -28.26 -1.64
N LEU A 520 8.84 -28.19 -0.32
CA LEU A 520 10.02 -27.90 0.50
C LEU A 520 11.06 -29.03 0.44
N SER A 521 10.61 -30.29 0.43
CA SER A 521 11.48 -31.46 0.30
C SER A 521 12.16 -31.52 -1.07
N GLY A 522 11.41 -31.28 -2.16
CA GLY A 522 11.95 -31.28 -3.52
C GLY A 522 12.96 -30.17 -3.77
N SER A 523 12.78 -28.98 -3.17
CA SER A 523 13.74 -27.89 -3.30
C SER A 523 15.06 -28.12 -2.56
N ASN A 524 15.10 -29.00 -1.56
CA ASN A 524 16.32 -29.39 -0.84
C ASN A 524 17.16 -30.43 -1.59
N GLU A 525 16.54 -31.25 -2.42
CA GLU A 525 17.27 -32.24 -3.26
C GLU A 525 18.01 -31.57 -4.41
N THR A 526 17.45 -30.50 -5.00
CA THR A 526 18.11 -29.74 -6.10
C THR A 526 19.28 -28.85 -5.65
N LYS A 527 19.44 -28.57 -4.36
CA LYS A 527 20.57 -27.80 -3.82
C LYS A 527 21.83 -28.63 -3.50
N ASN A 528 21.73 -29.95 -3.60
CA ASN A 528 22.84 -30.87 -3.29
C ASN A 528 23.54 -31.46 -4.53
N TYR A 529 23.35 -30.85 -5.72
CA TYR A 529 24.06 -31.21 -6.96
C TYR A 529 24.86 -30.04 -7.49
#